data_00065f7751d4357d38176e1bfc8593ad
#
_entry.id   00065f7751d4357d38176e1bfc8593ad
#
_cell.length_a   1.000
_cell.length_b   1.000
_cell.length_c   1.000
_cell.angle_alpha   90.00
_cell.angle_beta   90.00
_cell.angle_gamma   90.00
#
_symmetry.space_group_name_H-M   'P 1'
#
loop_
_entity.id
_entity.type
_entity.pdbx_description
1 polymer ?
#
loop_
_entity_poly.entity_id
_entity_poly.type
_entity_poly.pdbx_seq_one_letter_code
_entity_poly.pdbx_strand_id
1 'polypeptide(L)'
;KDWNGKDSYFFKVIANRDEYHERQTTQMHWWSNKPILAGKDELAGGTWLGTNKEGKFAAITNLKESNDRKYQSSRGSLVTDYLESNESAKTYLENLEPDKDNFAGFNLIVGDKRGLFYLCNRMEGIFFLVKKIIIQLY
;
A
#
# COMPACT_ATOMS: atom_id res chain seq x y z
N LYS A 1 21.69 -7.52 -15.68
CA LYS A 1 22.08 -8.13 -14.38
C LYS A 1 21.32 -9.42 -14.22
N ASP A 2 22.07 -10.47 -13.92
CA ASP A 2 21.60 -11.83 -14.07
C ASP A 2 20.46 -12.15 -13.10
N TRP A 3 19.43 -12.79 -13.63
CA TRP A 3 18.30 -13.35 -12.91
C TRP A 3 18.66 -14.53 -11.97
N ASN A 4 19.96 -14.72 -11.70
CA ASN A 4 20.56 -15.88 -11.04
C ASN A 4 20.53 -15.84 -9.50
N GLY A 5 19.64 -15.07 -8.89
CA GLY A 5 19.46 -15.09 -7.43
C GLY A 5 20.58 -14.39 -6.60
N LYS A 6 21.49 -13.69 -7.26
CA LYS A 6 22.53 -12.87 -6.63
C LYS A 6 22.15 -11.39 -6.46
N ASP A 7 20.97 -11.00 -6.91
CA ASP A 7 20.47 -9.65 -6.66
C ASP A 7 20.03 -9.53 -5.21
N SER A 8 20.54 -8.55 -4.52
CA SER A 8 20.23 -8.21 -3.13
C SER A 8 18.85 -7.54 -2.95
N TYR A 9 17.90 -7.80 -3.84
CA TYR A 9 16.54 -7.27 -3.72
C TYR A 9 15.67 -8.19 -2.88
N PHE A 10 14.99 -7.62 -1.91
CA PHE A 10 14.04 -8.36 -1.08
C PHE A 10 12.79 -8.77 -1.89
N PHE A 11 12.30 -7.89 -2.74
CA PHE A 11 11.21 -8.14 -3.70
C PHE A 11 11.27 -7.14 -4.85
N LYS A 12 10.56 -7.46 -5.96
CA LYS A 12 10.37 -6.55 -7.10
C LYS A 12 8.88 -6.32 -7.29
N VAL A 13 8.50 -5.07 -7.52
CA VAL A 13 7.11 -4.68 -7.76
C VAL A 13 7.00 -4.10 -9.15
N ILE A 14 6.00 -4.54 -9.89
CA ILE A 14 5.56 -3.94 -11.15
C ILE A 14 4.08 -3.66 -10.97
N ALA A 15 3.67 -2.41 -11.12
CA ALA A 15 2.30 -1.99 -10.94
C ALA A 15 1.93 -0.91 -11.96
N ASN A 16 0.67 -0.95 -12.42
CA ASN A 16 0.04 0.15 -13.13
C ASN A 16 -0.98 0.81 -12.20
N ARG A 17 -1.16 2.11 -12.36
CA ARG A 17 -2.27 2.83 -11.76
C ARG A 17 -3.34 3.07 -12.83
N ASP A 18 -4.54 2.57 -12.56
CA ASP A 18 -5.72 2.82 -13.37
C ASP A 18 -6.61 3.83 -12.63
N GLU A 19 -6.73 5.04 -13.17
CA GLU A 19 -7.46 6.14 -12.56
C GLU A 19 -7.96 7.12 -13.64
N TYR A 20 -8.96 7.93 -13.30
CA TYR A 20 -9.47 8.98 -14.18
C TYR A 20 -8.38 10.03 -14.48
N HIS A 21 -8.30 10.47 -15.75
CA HIS A 21 -7.30 11.45 -16.20
C HIS A 21 -7.35 12.78 -15.45
N GLU A 22 -8.53 13.19 -15.01
CA GLU A 22 -8.75 14.43 -14.26
C GLU A 22 -8.18 14.38 -12.83
N ARG A 23 -7.91 13.18 -12.30
CA ARG A 23 -7.33 13.01 -10.97
C ARG A 23 -5.83 13.27 -10.99
N GLN A 24 -5.47 14.49 -10.69
CA GLN A 24 -4.08 14.93 -10.71
C GLN A 24 -3.21 14.18 -9.71
N THR A 25 -2.03 13.80 -10.17
CA THR A 25 -1.02 13.12 -9.35
C THR A 25 0.36 13.66 -9.67
N THR A 26 1.21 13.73 -8.65
CA THR A 26 2.64 13.98 -8.81
C THR A 26 3.38 12.65 -8.99
N GLN A 27 4.35 12.64 -9.89
CA GLN A 27 5.22 11.48 -10.11
C GLN A 27 5.97 11.08 -8.83
N MET A 28 6.48 9.85 -8.79
CA MET A 28 7.25 9.32 -7.67
C MET A 28 8.44 10.23 -7.33
N HIS A 29 8.50 10.68 -6.10
CA HIS A 29 9.56 11.52 -5.55
C HIS A 29 9.68 11.31 -4.04
N TRP A 30 10.78 11.76 -3.44
CA TRP A 30 10.88 11.87 -1.99
C TRP A 30 10.02 13.03 -1.49
N TRP A 31 9.09 12.75 -0.59
CA TRP A 31 8.23 13.79 -0.02
C TRP A 31 9.04 14.69 0.91
N SER A 32 8.87 16.01 0.78
CA SER A 32 9.70 16.99 1.49
C SER A 32 9.59 16.90 3.01
N ASN A 33 8.41 16.54 3.53
CA ASN A 33 8.08 16.56 4.96
C ASN A 33 7.94 15.17 5.56
N LYS A 34 8.16 14.11 4.79
CA LYS A 34 7.93 12.72 5.20
C LYS A 34 9.00 11.81 4.61
N PRO A 35 9.42 10.75 5.33
CA PRO A 35 10.44 9.83 4.83
C PRO A 35 9.89 8.86 3.76
N ILE A 36 9.04 9.33 2.87
CA ILE A 36 8.29 8.54 1.89
C ILE A 36 8.81 8.81 0.48
N LEU A 37 9.05 7.75 -0.26
CA LEU A 37 9.25 7.76 -1.71
C LEU A 37 8.00 7.18 -2.39
N ALA A 38 7.20 8.04 -3.01
CA ALA A 38 5.93 7.68 -3.62
C ALA A 38 5.48 8.71 -4.66
N GLY A 39 4.55 8.34 -5.53
CA GLY A 39 3.69 9.30 -6.20
C GLY A 39 2.72 9.91 -5.21
N LYS A 40 2.16 11.05 -5.52
CA LYS A 40 1.21 11.72 -4.63
C LYS A 40 -0.12 11.95 -5.33
N ASP A 41 -1.19 11.59 -4.67
CA ASP A 41 -2.55 11.97 -5.06
C ASP A 41 -2.82 13.39 -4.58
N GLU A 42 -2.89 14.34 -5.48
CA GLU A 42 -3.02 15.77 -5.12
C GLU A 42 -4.41 16.11 -4.58
N LEU A 43 -5.42 15.28 -4.89
CA LEU A 43 -6.78 15.49 -4.38
C LEU A 43 -6.92 14.99 -2.94
N ALA A 44 -6.44 13.78 -2.64
CA ALA A 44 -6.59 13.15 -1.33
C ALA A 44 -5.35 13.33 -0.42
N GLY A 45 -4.23 13.80 -0.95
CA GLY A 45 -2.98 14.04 -0.22
C GLY A 45 -2.19 12.78 0.17
N GLY A 46 -2.71 11.59 -0.14
CA GLY A 46 -2.08 10.29 0.14
C GLY A 46 -1.38 9.69 -1.09
N THR A 47 -1.15 8.38 -1.01
CA THR A 47 -0.58 7.61 -2.13
C THR A 47 -1.20 6.21 -2.22
N TRP A 48 -1.00 5.55 -3.35
CA TRP A 48 -1.45 4.17 -3.59
C TRP A 48 -0.31 3.14 -3.53
N LEU A 49 0.93 3.60 -3.63
CA LEU A 49 2.13 2.77 -3.57
C LEU A 49 3.33 3.61 -3.15
N GLY A 50 4.11 3.11 -2.22
CA GLY A 50 5.32 3.79 -1.77
C GLY A 50 6.25 2.92 -0.94
N THR A 51 7.40 3.48 -0.64
CA THR A 51 8.42 2.92 0.24
C THR A 51 9.03 4.02 1.11
N ASN A 52 9.79 3.63 2.11
CA ASN A 52 10.54 4.56 2.95
C ASN A 52 12.03 4.18 3.03
N LYS A 53 12.83 5.02 3.70
CA LYS A 53 14.28 4.80 3.87
C LYS A 53 14.62 3.59 4.74
N GLU A 54 13.67 3.10 5.53
CA GLU A 54 13.84 1.94 6.42
C GLU A 54 13.55 0.61 5.71
N GLY A 55 13.19 0.66 4.42
CA GLY A 55 12.86 -0.51 3.61
C GLY A 55 11.45 -1.03 3.81
N LYS A 56 10.54 -0.22 4.37
CA LYS A 56 9.12 -0.53 4.36
C LYS A 56 8.53 -0.32 2.97
N PHE A 57 7.52 -1.10 2.65
CA PHE A 57 6.75 -1.02 1.41
C PHE A 57 5.26 -1.08 1.72
N ALA A 58 4.46 -0.29 1.01
CA ALA A 58 3.01 -0.42 1.04
C ALA A 58 2.40 -0.16 -0.33
N ALA A 59 1.34 -0.88 -0.63
CA ALA A 59 0.52 -0.68 -1.82
C ALA A 59 -0.95 -0.97 -1.50
N ILE A 60 -1.85 -0.15 -2.05
CA ILE A 60 -3.29 -0.31 -1.88
C ILE A 60 -3.99 -0.28 -3.22
N THR A 61 -5.00 -1.12 -3.38
CA THR A 61 -5.92 -1.08 -4.52
C THR A 61 -7.35 -0.96 -4.04
N ASN A 62 -8.15 -0.34 -4.87
CA ASN A 62 -9.58 -0.18 -4.61
C ASN A 62 -10.33 -1.47 -4.94
N LEU A 63 -11.25 -1.87 -4.07
CA LEU A 63 -12.30 -2.80 -4.42
C LEU A 63 -13.51 -2.01 -4.91
N LYS A 64 -14.02 -2.40 -6.08
CA LYS A 64 -15.24 -1.80 -6.62
C LYS A 64 -16.43 -2.29 -5.79
N GLU A 65 -17.18 -1.35 -5.25
CA GLU A 65 -18.39 -1.61 -4.47
C GLU A 65 -19.58 -0.98 -5.16
N SER A 66 -20.72 -1.67 -5.12
CA SER A 66 -21.99 -1.19 -5.67
C SER A 66 -22.86 -0.52 -4.61
N ASN A 67 -22.24 0.15 -3.62
CA ASN A 67 -22.96 0.84 -2.57
C ASN A 67 -22.67 2.35 -2.59
N ASP A 68 -23.65 3.15 -2.15
CA ASP A 68 -23.57 4.60 -2.06
C ASP A 68 -23.03 5.07 -0.70
N ARG A 69 -22.41 4.20 0.10
CA ARG A 69 -21.87 4.53 1.41
C ARG A 69 -20.75 5.55 1.28
N LYS A 70 -20.86 6.65 2.01
CA LYS A 70 -19.79 7.65 2.14
C LYS A 70 -18.86 7.25 3.27
N TYR A 71 -17.58 7.26 2.99
CA TYR A 71 -16.52 6.99 3.97
C TYR A 71 -15.77 8.28 4.29
N GLN A 72 -15.41 8.46 5.55
CA GLN A 72 -14.75 9.69 6.01
C GLN A 72 -13.26 9.73 5.68
N SER A 73 -12.64 8.57 5.58
CA SER A 73 -11.19 8.46 5.41
C SER A 73 -10.79 7.99 4.02
N SER A 74 -9.74 8.60 3.48
CA SER A 74 -9.13 8.16 2.23
C SER A 74 -8.30 6.90 2.47
N ARG A 75 -8.45 5.91 1.59
CA ARG A 75 -7.64 4.70 1.63
C ARG A 75 -6.13 4.96 1.43
N GLY A 76 -5.79 6.04 0.73
CA GLY A 76 -4.40 6.43 0.51
C GLY A 76 -3.66 6.83 1.79
N SER A 77 -4.38 7.21 2.85
CA SER A 77 -3.77 7.47 4.17
C SER A 77 -3.20 6.20 4.79
N LEU A 78 -3.82 5.04 4.58
CA LEU A 78 -3.32 3.77 5.11
C LEU A 78 -1.91 3.43 4.64
N VAL A 79 -1.57 3.83 3.41
CA VAL A 79 -0.20 3.66 2.88
C VAL A 79 0.77 4.62 3.57
N THR A 80 0.41 5.90 3.66
CA THR A 80 1.28 6.91 4.29
C THR A 80 1.45 6.64 5.78
N ASP A 81 0.39 6.31 6.48
CA ASP A 81 0.41 6.05 7.92
C ASP A 81 1.34 4.87 8.26
N TYR A 82 1.27 3.79 7.48
CA TYR A 82 2.20 2.68 7.65
C TYR A 82 3.66 3.07 7.39
N LEU A 83 3.92 3.79 6.29
CA LEU A 83 5.28 4.17 5.92
C LEU A 83 5.92 5.16 6.91
N GLU A 84 5.12 5.93 7.64
CA GLU A 84 5.56 6.83 8.70
C GLU A 84 5.62 6.18 10.09
N SER A 85 4.87 5.09 10.30
CA SER A 85 4.82 4.41 11.60
C SER A 85 6.16 3.75 11.95
N ASN A 86 6.38 3.48 13.24
CA ASN A 86 7.47 2.64 13.72
C ASN A 86 7.07 1.17 13.86
N GLU A 87 5.84 0.81 13.47
CA GLU A 87 5.31 -0.53 13.62
C GLU A 87 5.86 -1.49 12.57
N SER A 88 5.91 -2.77 12.91
CA SER A 88 6.13 -3.82 11.92
C SER A 88 4.92 -3.94 10.98
N ALA A 89 5.14 -4.51 9.80
CA ALA A 89 4.07 -4.73 8.82
C ALA A 89 2.90 -5.53 9.42
N LYS A 90 3.20 -6.59 10.16
CA LYS A 90 2.19 -7.40 10.83
C LYS A 90 1.42 -6.63 11.89
N THR A 91 2.13 -5.95 12.80
CA THR A 91 1.53 -5.18 13.90
C THR A 91 0.62 -4.07 13.37
N TYR A 92 1.06 -3.36 12.32
CA TYR A 92 0.23 -2.33 11.69
C TYR A 92 -1.10 -2.88 11.19
N LEU A 93 -1.11 -4.04 10.52
CA LEU A 93 -2.34 -4.65 10.05
C LEU A 93 -3.22 -5.17 11.19
N GLU A 94 -2.61 -5.74 12.26
CA GLU A 94 -3.34 -6.18 13.46
C GLU A 94 -4.05 -5.00 14.14
N ASN A 95 -3.42 -3.84 14.19
CA ASN A 95 -4.01 -2.61 14.74
C ASN A 95 -5.08 -2.01 13.83
N LEU A 96 -4.95 -2.17 12.51
CA LEU A 96 -5.93 -1.68 11.53
C LEU A 96 -7.18 -2.57 11.45
N GLU A 97 -7.06 -3.86 11.71
CA GLU A 97 -8.13 -4.85 11.46
C GLU A 97 -9.46 -4.49 12.15
N PRO A 98 -9.51 -4.02 13.39
CA PRO A 98 -10.77 -3.60 14.04
C PRO A 98 -11.46 -2.44 13.35
N ASP A 99 -10.70 -1.55 12.72
CA ASP A 99 -11.19 -0.30 12.11
C ASP A 99 -11.29 -0.37 10.58
N LYS A 100 -10.96 -1.51 9.98
CA LYS A 100 -10.90 -1.66 8.51
C LYS A 100 -12.19 -1.32 7.79
N ASP A 101 -13.34 -1.49 8.44
CA ASP A 101 -14.66 -1.24 7.86
C ASP A 101 -15.05 0.25 7.83
N ASN A 102 -14.23 1.12 8.43
CA ASN A 102 -14.37 2.57 8.32
C ASN A 102 -13.94 3.10 6.95
N PHE A 103 -13.34 2.26 6.11
CA PHE A 103 -12.86 2.60 4.78
C PHE A 103 -13.70 1.92 3.68
N ALA A 104 -13.78 2.56 2.51
CA ALA A 104 -14.26 1.89 1.31
C ALA A 104 -13.43 0.65 0.99
N GLY A 105 -13.98 -0.27 0.19
CA GLY A 105 -13.35 -1.54 -0.15
C GLY A 105 -11.91 -1.39 -0.65
N PHE A 106 -10.98 -2.14 -0.04
CA PHE A 106 -9.57 -2.13 -0.43
C PHE A 106 -8.87 -3.48 -0.26
N ASN A 107 -7.78 -3.63 -1.01
CA ASN A 107 -6.72 -4.59 -0.76
C ASN A 107 -5.46 -3.82 -0.36
N LEU A 108 -4.87 -4.13 0.78
CA LEU A 108 -3.67 -3.49 1.31
C LEU A 108 -2.55 -4.52 1.43
N ILE A 109 -1.40 -4.23 0.86
CA ILE A 109 -0.17 -4.98 1.05
C ILE A 109 0.80 -4.09 1.77
N VAL A 110 1.36 -4.57 2.85
CA VAL A 110 2.45 -3.91 3.58
C VAL A 110 3.61 -4.87 3.77
N GLY A 111 4.81 -4.34 3.79
CA GLY A 111 6.01 -5.14 3.92
C GLY A 111 7.13 -4.44 4.67
N ASP A 112 7.93 -5.24 5.33
CA ASP A 112 9.18 -4.86 5.97
C ASP A 112 10.23 -5.98 5.77
N LYS A 113 11.39 -5.89 6.43
CA LYS A 113 12.46 -6.91 6.36
C LYS A 113 12.01 -8.33 6.73
N ARG A 114 10.87 -8.49 7.40
CA ARG A 114 10.33 -9.79 7.84
C ARG A 114 9.48 -10.46 6.77
N GLY A 115 8.87 -9.68 5.87
CA GLY A 115 8.04 -10.21 4.78
C GLY A 115 6.96 -9.25 4.32
N LEU A 116 6.10 -9.77 3.47
CA LEU A 116 4.91 -9.07 2.96
C LEU A 116 3.66 -9.65 3.63
N PHE A 117 2.74 -8.78 3.99
CA PHE A 117 1.46 -9.10 4.59
C PHE A 117 0.34 -8.44 3.81
N TYR A 118 -0.79 -9.08 3.78
CA TYR A 118 -1.97 -8.64 3.03
C TYR A 118 -3.18 -8.60 3.93
N LEU A 119 -3.98 -7.56 3.77
CA LEU A 119 -5.30 -7.39 4.39
C LEU A 119 -6.28 -6.91 3.34
N CYS A 120 -7.43 -7.58 3.25
CA CYS A 120 -8.60 -7.11 2.53
C CYS A 120 -9.68 -6.74 3.54
N ASN A 121 -10.25 -5.54 3.46
CA ASN A 121 -11.29 -5.15 4.41
C ASN A 121 -12.68 -5.74 4.11
N ARG A 122 -12.77 -6.66 3.15
CA ARG A 122 -13.98 -7.46 2.87
C ARG A 122 -13.76 -8.96 3.12
N MET A 123 -12.63 -9.29 3.73
CA MET A 123 -12.28 -10.64 4.16
C MET A 123 -11.81 -10.60 5.62
N GLU A 124 -11.91 -11.73 6.30
CA GLU A 124 -11.37 -11.88 7.65
C GLU A 124 -9.90 -12.31 7.61
N GLY A 125 -9.13 -11.80 8.55
CA GLY A 125 -7.75 -12.19 8.79
C GLY A 125 -6.70 -11.44 7.98
N ILE A 126 -5.46 -11.62 8.43
CA ILE A 126 -4.26 -11.07 7.81
C ILE A 126 -3.48 -12.23 7.20
N PHE A 127 -3.07 -12.10 5.95
CA PHE A 127 -2.39 -13.15 5.23
C PHE A 127 -0.90 -12.83 5.07
N PHE A 128 -0.03 -13.78 5.40
CA PHE A 128 1.38 -13.69 5.08
C PHE A 128 1.60 -14.10 3.62
N LEU A 129 2.22 -13.22 2.85
CA LEU A 129 2.52 -13.47 1.44
C LEU A 129 3.89 -14.13 1.31
N VAL A 130 3.92 -15.35 0.77
CA VAL A 130 5.17 -16.10 0.56
C VAL A 130 5.97 -15.50 -0.61
N LYS A 131 7.29 -15.51 -0.50
CA LYS A 131 8.23 -15.05 -1.54
C LYS A 131 7.94 -15.69 -2.91
N LYS A 132 7.41 -14.98 -3.82
CA LYS A 132 7.06 -15.13 -5.24
C LYS A 132 5.56 -14.95 -5.45
N ILE A 133 5.12 -13.72 -5.36
CA ILE A 133 3.76 -13.36 -5.79
C ILE A 133 3.92 -12.34 -6.90
N ILE A 134 3.33 -12.64 -8.05
CA ILE A 134 3.05 -11.63 -9.08
C ILE A 134 1.70 -11.06 -8.68
N ILE A 135 1.69 -9.83 -8.15
CA ILE A 135 0.46 -9.12 -7.85
C ILE A 135 0.22 -8.19 -9.02
N GLN A 136 -0.82 -8.46 -9.75
CA GLN A 136 -1.30 -7.57 -10.79
C GLN A 136 -2.33 -6.65 -10.13
N LEU A 137 -1.93 -5.40 -9.93
CA LEU A 137 -2.79 -4.35 -9.38
C LEU A 137 -3.53 -3.69 -10.56
N TYR A 138 -4.83 -3.84 -10.62
CA TYR A 138 -5.70 -3.16 -11.59
C TYR A 138 -6.34 -1.93 -10.94
#